data_60907f86b45342d495885b52b3d3bffc
#
_entry.id   60907f86b45342d495885b52b3d3bffc
#
_cell.length_a   1.000
_cell.length_b   1.000
_cell.length_c   1.000
_cell.angle_alpha   90.00
_cell.angle_beta   90.00
_cell.angle_gamma   90.00
#
_symmetry.space_group_name_H-M   'P 1'
#
loop_
_entity.id
_entity.type
_entity.pdbx_description
1 polymer ?
#
loop_
_entity_poly.entity_id
_entity_poly.type
_entity_poly.pdbx_seq_one_letter_code
_entity_poly.pdbx_strand_id
1 'polypeptide(L)'
;RGLNVEDNIRAVLEVVEPDRRRRDDDLNALLDEFEITRHRKTPSIALSGGERRRVEIARALASRPNYMLLDEPFAGIDPKAVVEIQRLVRRLTNRGIGVLITDHNVRETLDLTDRSYIIYSGQVLMEGRKDDIVNDPEVRRLYLGEDFRI
;
A
#
# COMPACT_ATOMS: atom_id res chain seq x y z
N ARG A 1 -9.05 4.39 16.82
CA ARG A 1 -10.11 3.58 16.16
C ARG A 1 -11.49 4.27 16.13
N GLY A 2 -11.75 5.33 16.91
CA GLY A 2 -13.03 6.04 16.95
C GLY A 2 -13.16 7.22 15.98
N LEU A 3 -12.11 7.56 15.24
CA LEU A 3 -12.12 8.69 14.32
C LEU A 3 -12.79 8.29 12.98
N ASN A 4 -13.48 9.24 12.35
CA ASN A 4 -13.94 9.11 10.97
C ASN A 4 -12.77 9.27 9.99
N VAL A 5 -13.03 9.06 8.70
CA VAL A 5 -12.01 9.14 7.64
C VAL A 5 -11.30 10.51 7.62
N GLU A 6 -12.09 11.59 7.63
CA GLU A 6 -11.56 12.96 7.61
C GLU A 6 -10.64 13.23 8.81
N ASP A 7 -11.08 12.88 10.01
CA ASP A 7 -10.33 13.15 11.22
C ASP A 7 -9.03 12.34 11.30
N ASN A 8 -9.01 11.13 10.74
CA ASN A 8 -7.79 10.32 10.62
C ASN A 8 -6.71 10.99 9.77
N ILE A 9 -7.07 11.60 8.66
CA ILE A 9 -6.14 12.29 7.75
C ILE A 9 -5.79 13.67 8.32
N ARG A 10 -6.79 14.42 8.81
CA ARG A 10 -6.62 15.75 9.39
C ARG A 10 -5.64 15.76 10.56
N ALA A 11 -5.71 14.76 11.43
CA ALA A 11 -4.79 14.64 12.56
C ALA A 11 -3.31 14.62 12.16
N VAL A 12 -2.98 14.03 11.00
CA VAL A 12 -1.61 14.06 10.46
C VAL A 12 -1.29 15.42 9.84
N LEU A 13 -2.22 15.97 9.05
CA LEU A 13 -2.04 17.28 8.42
C LEU A 13 -1.84 18.40 9.45
N GLU A 14 -2.48 18.34 10.62
CA GLU A 14 -2.32 19.31 11.71
C GLU A 14 -0.88 19.36 12.27
N VAL A 15 -0.15 18.26 12.15
CA VAL A 15 1.25 18.19 12.59
C VAL A 15 2.21 18.79 11.55
N VAL A 16 1.91 18.61 10.25
CA VAL A 16 2.87 18.93 9.16
C VAL A 16 2.57 20.24 8.44
N GLU A 17 1.33 20.75 8.53
CA GLU A 17 0.90 21.97 7.84
C GLU A 17 0.27 22.97 8.83
N PRO A 18 0.92 24.06 9.17
CA PRO A 18 0.41 25.05 10.12
C PRO A 18 -0.74 25.89 9.56
N ASP A 19 -0.80 26.09 8.24
CA ASP A 19 -1.84 26.88 7.60
C ASP A 19 -3.15 26.09 7.48
N ARG A 20 -4.22 26.61 8.10
CA ARG A 20 -5.55 25.96 8.13
C ARG A 20 -6.13 25.76 6.72
N ARG A 21 -5.98 26.78 5.86
CA ARG A 21 -6.54 26.74 4.52
C ARG A 21 -5.86 25.66 3.67
N ARG A 22 -4.52 25.60 3.74
CA ARG A 22 -3.74 24.55 3.07
C ARG A 22 -4.07 23.17 3.58
N ARG A 23 -4.27 23.00 4.90
CA ARG A 23 -4.73 21.72 5.47
C ARG A 23 -6.05 21.25 4.89
N ASP A 24 -7.02 22.17 4.76
CA ASP A 24 -8.33 21.84 4.20
C ASP A 24 -8.23 21.51 2.71
N ASP A 25 -7.38 22.20 1.96
CA ASP A 25 -7.12 21.92 0.54
C ASP A 25 -6.41 20.56 0.37
N ASP A 26 -5.36 20.27 1.14
CA ASP A 26 -4.65 18.99 1.14
C ASP A 26 -5.55 17.82 1.55
N LEU A 27 -6.40 18.03 2.56
CA LEU A 27 -7.37 17.03 2.98
C LEU A 27 -8.35 16.68 1.86
N ASN A 28 -8.92 17.69 1.19
CA ASN A 28 -9.84 17.49 0.08
C ASN A 28 -9.15 16.77 -1.09
N ALA A 29 -7.93 17.19 -1.43
CA ALA A 29 -7.14 16.56 -2.49
C ALA A 29 -6.87 15.07 -2.19
N LEU A 30 -6.49 14.73 -0.95
CA LEU A 30 -6.28 13.33 -0.53
C LEU A 30 -7.57 12.51 -0.57
N LEU A 31 -8.69 13.06 -0.08
CA LEU A 31 -9.98 12.37 -0.11
C LEU A 31 -10.40 12.04 -1.55
N ASP A 32 -10.22 12.96 -2.48
CA ASP A 32 -10.57 12.77 -3.89
C ASP A 32 -9.60 11.82 -4.59
N GLU A 33 -8.28 11.99 -4.39
CA GLU A 33 -7.26 11.14 -5.00
C GLU A 33 -7.42 9.66 -4.64
N PHE A 34 -7.79 9.40 -3.38
CA PHE A 34 -7.99 8.03 -2.88
C PHE A 34 -9.42 7.53 -3.02
N GLU A 35 -10.30 8.31 -3.67
CA GLU A 35 -11.71 7.96 -3.92
C GLU A 35 -12.47 7.61 -2.63
N ILE A 36 -12.18 8.33 -1.55
CA ILE A 36 -12.79 8.14 -0.21
C ILE A 36 -13.65 9.32 0.23
N THR A 37 -13.88 10.30 -0.63
CA THR A 37 -14.70 11.49 -0.33
C THR A 37 -16.10 11.14 0.16
N ARG A 38 -16.74 10.12 -0.43
CA ARG A 38 -18.06 9.63 0.00
C ARG A 38 -18.08 9.09 1.43
N HIS A 39 -16.93 8.65 1.94
CA HIS A 39 -16.76 8.09 3.29
C HIS A 39 -16.25 9.10 4.30
N ARG A 40 -16.13 10.37 3.92
CA ARG A 40 -15.51 11.44 4.72
C ARG A 40 -15.91 11.41 6.20
N LYS A 41 -17.19 11.25 6.50
CA LYS A 41 -17.75 11.23 7.86
C LYS A 41 -17.98 9.81 8.41
N THR A 42 -17.64 8.78 7.64
CA THR A 42 -17.82 7.39 8.06
C THR A 42 -16.75 7.03 9.10
N PRO A 43 -17.12 6.43 10.23
CA PRO A 43 -16.15 5.88 11.18
C PRO A 43 -15.25 4.84 10.51
N SER A 44 -13.94 4.91 10.73
CA SER A 44 -12.97 4.02 10.04
C SER A 44 -13.20 2.54 10.29
N ILE A 45 -13.85 2.19 11.42
CA ILE A 45 -14.20 0.81 11.74
C ILE A 45 -15.31 0.24 10.85
N ALA A 46 -16.15 1.09 10.25
CA ALA A 46 -17.27 0.70 9.40
C ALA A 46 -16.88 0.52 7.92
N LEU A 47 -15.64 0.80 7.57
CA LEU A 47 -15.11 0.66 6.20
C LEU A 47 -14.83 -0.80 5.86
N SER A 48 -15.02 -1.14 4.58
CA SER A 48 -14.51 -2.39 4.00
C SER A 48 -12.98 -2.46 4.08
N GLY A 49 -12.39 -3.64 3.90
CA GLY A 49 -10.92 -3.82 3.90
C GLY A 49 -10.21 -2.91 2.90
N GLY A 50 -10.69 -2.87 1.65
CA GLY A 50 -10.10 -2.03 0.61
C GLY A 50 -10.25 -0.52 0.89
N GLU A 51 -11.42 -0.08 1.35
CA GLU A 51 -11.64 1.33 1.74
C GLU A 51 -10.74 1.73 2.91
N ARG A 52 -10.61 0.87 3.91
CA ARG A 52 -9.73 1.09 5.04
C ARG A 52 -8.27 1.23 4.60
N ARG A 53 -7.80 0.34 3.70
CA ARG A 53 -6.44 0.40 3.18
C ARG A 53 -6.17 1.72 2.43
N ARG A 54 -7.13 2.21 1.64
CA ARG A 54 -7.03 3.52 0.98
C ARG A 54 -6.90 4.67 1.99
N VAL A 55 -7.65 4.64 3.07
CA VAL A 55 -7.55 5.64 4.15
C VAL A 55 -6.19 5.57 4.86
N GLU A 56 -5.67 4.38 5.13
CA GLU A 56 -4.35 4.17 5.75
C GLU A 56 -3.23 4.77 4.89
N ILE A 57 -3.25 4.50 3.58
CA ILE A 57 -2.26 5.03 2.63
C ILE A 57 -2.41 6.56 2.50
N ALA A 58 -3.64 7.08 2.36
CA ALA A 58 -3.90 8.52 2.30
C ALA A 58 -3.40 9.25 3.55
N ARG A 59 -3.64 8.67 4.73
CA ARG A 59 -3.13 9.20 6.00
C ARG A 59 -1.60 9.19 6.06
N ALA A 60 -0.96 8.14 5.59
CA ALA A 60 0.50 8.08 5.52
C ALA A 60 1.05 9.12 4.55
N LEU A 61 0.42 9.30 3.38
CA LEU A 61 0.81 10.31 2.40
C LEU A 61 0.66 11.75 2.90
N ALA A 62 -0.30 12.00 3.80
CA ALA A 62 -0.49 13.30 4.43
C ALA A 62 0.76 13.83 5.16
N SER A 63 1.65 12.94 5.62
CA SER A 63 2.94 13.31 6.22
C SER A 63 4.01 13.74 5.21
N ARG A 64 3.70 13.73 3.90
CA ARG A 64 4.61 14.06 2.79
C ARG A 64 5.91 13.25 2.82
N PRO A 65 5.85 11.90 2.88
CA PRO A 65 7.01 11.04 3.03
C PRO A 65 7.81 10.92 1.72
N ASN A 66 9.13 10.70 1.84
CA ASN A 66 9.97 10.27 0.71
C ASN A 66 9.93 8.74 0.51
N TYR A 67 9.64 7.99 1.58
CA TYR A 67 9.53 6.54 1.58
C TYR A 67 8.28 6.10 2.34
N MET A 68 7.62 5.06 1.85
CA MET A 68 6.44 4.47 2.46
C MET A 68 6.64 2.97 2.64
N LEU A 69 6.32 2.47 3.83
CA LEU A 69 6.34 1.06 4.16
C LEU A 69 4.90 0.55 4.24
N LEU A 70 4.60 -0.47 3.44
CA LEU A 70 3.29 -1.11 3.39
C LEU A 70 3.43 -2.55 3.86
N ASP A 71 2.88 -2.83 5.02
CA ASP A 71 2.88 -4.17 5.60
C ASP A 71 1.58 -4.88 5.25
N GLU A 72 1.70 -6.00 4.53
CA GLU A 72 0.62 -6.83 4.01
C GLU A 72 -0.53 -6.03 3.35
N PRO A 73 -0.25 -5.16 2.35
CA PRO A 73 -1.29 -4.28 1.78
C PRO A 73 -2.41 -5.05 1.08
N PHE A 74 -2.21 -6.30 0.71
CA PHE A 74 -3.19 -7.13 0.01
C PHE A 74 -3.93 -8.11 0.92
N ALA A 75 -3.59 -8.17 2.21
CA ALA A 75 -4.21 -9.10 3.15
C ALA A 75 -5.69 -8.74 3.42
N GLY A 76 -6.56 -9.74 3.30
CA GLY A 76 -7.98 -9.62 3.67
C GLY A 76 -8.82 -8.65 2.83
N ILE A 77 -8.38 -8.33 1.61
CA ILE A 77 -9.13 -7.52 0.64
C ILE A 77 -9.52 -8.35 -0.58
N ASP A 78 -10.57 -7.93 -1.27
CA ASP A 78 -11.05 -8.61 -2.48
C ASP A 78 -10.15 -8.30 -3.71
N PRO A 79 -10.18 -9.15 -4.77
CA PRO A 79 -9.32 -8.97 -5.95
C PRO A 79 -9.46 -7.62 -6.66
N LYS A 80 -10.65 -7.01 -6.64
CA LYS A 80 -10.85 -5.69 -7.22
C LYS A 80 -10.11 -4.62 -6.42
N ALA A 81 -10.19 -4.70 -5.09
CA ALA A 81 -9.47 -3.80 -4.19
C ALA A 81 -7.94 -3.97 -4.33
N VAL A 82 -7.43 -5.19 -4.55
CA VAL A 82 -6.00 -5.42 -4.86
C VAL A 82 -5.55 -4.58 -6.05
N VAL A 83 -6.28 -4.66 -7.17
CA VAL A 83 -5.94 -3.87 -8.39
C VAL A 83 -5.96 -2.36 -8.11
N GLU A 84 -6.93 -1.89 -7.32
CA GLU A 84 -7.02 -0.49 -6.93
C GLU A 84 -5.80 -0.06 -6.09
N ILE A 85 -5.38 -0.86 -5.11
CA ILE A 85 -4.19 -0.60 -4.30
C ILE A 85 -2.91 -0.63 -5.15
N GLN A 86 -2.76 -1.60 -6.06
CA GLN A 86 -1.63 -1.64 -6.99
C GLN A 86 -1.52 -0.35 -7.83
N ARG A 87 -2.65 0.16 -8.34
CA ARG A 87 -2.70 1.44 -9.08
C ARG A 87 -2.28 2.62 -8.20
N LEU A 88 -2.72 2.65 -6.94
CA LEU A 88 -2.33 3.67 -5.98
C LEU A 88 -0.81 3.64 -5.73
N VAL A 89 -0.24 2.47 -5.47
CA VAL A 89 1.21 2.32 -5.25
C VAL A 89 2.01 2.79 -6.46
N ARG A 90 1.60 2.42 -7.68
CA ARG A 90 2.26 2.89 -8.91
C ARG A 90 2.18 4.42 -9.06
N ARG A 91 1.08 5.05 -8.66
CA ARG A 91 1.00 6.52 -8.64
C ARG A 91 2.00 7.14 -7.65
N LEU A 92 2.19 6.54 -6.47
CA LEU A 92 3.16 7.00 -5.48
C LEU A 92 4.60 6.89 -6.01
N THR A 93 4.97 5.75 -6.60
CA THR A 93 6.32 5.56 -7.16
C THR A 93 6.59 6.50 -8.34
N ASN A 94 5.61 6.76 -9.19
CA ASN A 94 5.70 7.73 -10.28
C ASN A 94 5.93 9.18 -9.80
N ARG A 95 5.58 9.49 -8.55
CA ARG A 95 5.88 10.76 -7.88
C ARG A 95 7.25 10.79 -7.21
N GLY A 96 8.04 9.73 -7.33
CA GLY A 96 9.36 9.61 -6.71
C GLY A 96 9.34 9.14 -5.26
N ILE A 97 8.20 8.66 -4.74
CA ILE A 97 8.12 8.07 -3.40
C ILE A 97 8.61 6.62 -3.48
N GLY A 98 9.66 6.29 -2.72
CA GLY A 98 10.11 4.90 -2.57
C GLY A 98 9.07 4.09 -1.78
N VAL A 99 8.70 2.90 -2.27
CA VAL A 99 7.74 2.04 -1.57
C VAL A 99 8.37 0.69 -1.25
N LEU A 100 8.37 0.32 0.03
CA LEU A 100 8.73 -1.01 0.49
C LEU A 100 7.45 -1.75 0.87
N ILE A 101 7.27 -2.97 0.32
CA ILE A 101 6.10 -3.81 0.55
C ILE A 101 6.56 -5.11 1.18
N THR A 102 5.88 -5.55 2.25
CA THR A 102 5.91 -6.93 2.74
C THR A 102 4.55 -7.56 2.46
N ASP A 103 4.51 -8.70 1.79
CA ASP A 103 3.26 -9.44 1.56
C ASP A 103 3.55 -10.91 1.24
N HIS A 104 2.62 -11.76 1.55
CA HIS A 104 2.64 -13.19 1.20
C HIS A 104 1.91 -13.50 -0.12
N ASN A 105 1.19 -12.55 -0.68
CA ASN A 105 0.59 -12.64 -2.01
C ASN A 105 1.65 -12.40 -3.08
N VAL A 106 2.39 -13.47 -3.39
CA VAL A 106 3.60 -13.39 -4.25
C VAL A 106 3.29 -12.80 -5.61
N ARG A 107 2.20 -13.26 -6.24
CA ARG A 107 1.81 -12.86 -7.59
C ARG A 107 1.58 -11.36 -7.68
N GLU A 108 0.72 -10.85 -6.81
CA GLU A 108 0.35 -9.44 -6.73
C GLU A 108 1.53 -8.53 -6.40
N THR A 109 2.45 -9.03 -5.54
CA THR A 109 3.64 -8.30 -5.12
C THR A 109 4.69 -8.25 -6.24
N LEU A 110 4.99 -9.38 -6.88
CA LEU A 110 5.96 -9.44 -7.98
C LEU A 110 5.51 -8.65 -9.22
N ASP A 111 4.20 -8.54 -9.46
CA ASP A 111 3.65 -7.72 -10.55
C ASP A 111 3.79 -6.22 -10.29
N LEU A 112 3.97 -5.82 -9.04
CA LEU A 112 4.01 -4.42 -8.64
C LEU A 112 5.44 -3.91 -8.42
N THR A 113 6.37 -4.77 -7.97
CA THR A 113 7.69 -4.39 -7.50
C THR A 113 8.73 -4.42 -8.61
N ASP A 114 9.68 -3.47 -8.58
CA ASP A 114 10.84 -3.45 -9.48
C ASP A 114 11.92 -4.45 -9.05
N ARG A 115 12.00 -4.73 -7.74
CA ARG A 115 12.94 -5.65 -7.09
C ARG A 115 12.28 -6.26 -5.86
N SER A 116 12.52 -7.55 -5.67
CA SER A 116 11.96 -8.29 -4.54
C SER A 116 13.02 -9.13 -3.84
N TYR A 117 12.77 -9.40 -2.56
CA TYR A 117 13.58 -10.26 -1.71
C TYR A 117 12.70 -11.39 -1.21
N ILE A 118 13.11 -12.64 -1.43
CA ILE A 118 12.45 -13.80 -0.84
C ILE A 118 13.15 -14.12 0.48
N ILE A 119 12.40 -14.02 1.57
CA ILE A 119 12.88 -14.34 2.90
C ILE A 119 12.35 -15.72 3.28
N TYR A 120 13.28 -16.63 3.59
CA TYR A 120 12.95 -17.97 4.01
C TYR A 120 13.80 -18.36 5.24
N SER A 121 13.16 -18.90 6.29
CA SER A 121 13.83 -19.27 7.55
C SER A 121 14.72 -18.17 8.14
N GLY A 122 14.28 -16.90 8.04
CA GLY A 122 15.01 -15.75 8.60
C GLY A 122 16.21 -15.27 7.78
N GLN A 123 16.40 -15.80 6.57
CA GLN A 123 17.48 -15.40 5.66
C GLN A 123 16.92 -14.98 4.31
N VAL A 124 17.67 -14.12 3.59
CA VAL A 124 17.37 -13.81 2.20
C VAL A 124 17.76 -15.01 1.35
N LEU A 125 16.76 -15.72 0.84
CA LEU A 125 16.95 -16.85 -0.06
C LEU A 125 17.39 -16.37 -1.44
N MET A 126 16.72 -15.32 -1.94
CA MET A 126 17.01 -14.72 -3.25
C MET A 126 16.59 -13.27 -3.27
N GLU A 127 17.29 -12.47 -4.08
CA GLU A 127 16.87 -11.11 -4.49
C GLU A 127 16.94 -10.97 -6.00
N GLY A 128 16.02 -10.23 -6.59
CA GLY A 128 16.02 -9.98 -8.03
C GLY A 128 14.74 -9.37 -8.53
N ARG A 129 14.62 -9.32 -9.86
CA ARG A 129 13.38 -8.96 -10.54
C ARG A 129 12.44 -10.15 -10.58
N LYS A 130 11.19 -9.89 -10.94
CA LYS A 130 10.14 -10.90 -11.06
C LYS A 130 10.60 -12.17 -11.79
N ASP A 131 11.17 -12.01 -13.01
CA ASP A 131 11.56 -13.14 -13.84
C ASP A 131 12.70 -13.97 -13.23
N ASP A 132 13.65 -13.32 -12.55
CA ASP A 132 14.73 -13.98 -11.85
C ASP A 132 14.18 -14.87 -10.71
N ILE A 133 13.27 -14.33 -9.91
CA ILE A 133 12.66 -15.01 -8.76
C ILE A 133 11.79 -16.19 -9.20
N VAL A 134 10.94 -16.00 -10.20
CA VAL A 134 9.98 -17.03 -10.65
C VAL A 134 10.66 -18.23 -11.30
N ASN A 135 11.80 -18.00 -11.95
CA ASN A 135 12.54 -19.03 -12.65
C ASN A 135 13.63 -19.72 -11.80
N ASP A 136 13.89 -19.21 -10.58
CA ASP A 136 14.90 -19.79 -9.70
C ASP A 136 14.43 -21.15 -9.16
N PRO A 137 15.22 -22.23 -9.36
CA PRO A 137 14.82 -23.57 -8.95
C PRO A 137 14.69 -23.74 -7.42
N GLU A 138 15.50 -23.03 -6.64
CA GLU A 138 15.48 -23.12 -5.19
C GLU A 138 14.28 -22.37 -4.60
N VAL A 139 13.96 -21.20 -5.13
CA VAL A 139 12.75 -20.43 -4.77
C VAL A 139 11.50 -21.24 -5.11
N ARG A 140 11.45 -21.89 -6.27
CA ARG A 140 10.33 -22.77 -6.65
C ARG A 140 10.19 -23.94 -5.68
N ARG A 141 11.27 -24.62 -5.38
CA ARG A 141 11.27 -25.79 -4.50
C ARG A 141 10.87 -25.47 -3.07
N LEU A 142 11.36 -24.34 -2.50
CA LEU A 142 11.22 -24.03 -1.07
C LEU A 142 10.06 -23.10 -0.74
N TYR A 143 9.63 -22.26 -1.68
CA TYR A 143 8.72 -21.17 -1.41
C TYR A 143 7.48 -21.11 -2.33
N LEU A 144 7.67 -21.15 -3.66
CA LEU A 144 6.57 -20.98 -4.62
C LEU A 144 5.77 -22.27 -4.88
N GLY A 145 6.43 -23.43 -4.83
CA GLY A 145 5.93 -24.70 -5.36
C GLY A 145 6.23 -24.86 -6.86
N GLU A 146 6.37 -26.11 -7.30
CA GLU A 146 6.76 -26.43 -8.68
C GLU A 146 5.71 -26.02 -9.71
N ASP A 147 4.44 -26.06 -9.34
CA ASP A 147 3.29 -25.71 -10.20
C ASP A 147 2.97 -24.21 -10.23
N PHE A 148 3.74 -23.37 -9.53
CA PHE A 148 3.50 -21.93 -9.50
C PHE A 148 3.62 -21.34 -10.92
N ARG A 149 2.57 -20.58 -11.32
CA ARG A 149 2.49 -19.84 -12.60
C ARG A 149 2.00 -18.42 -12.34
N ILE A 150 2.57 -17.45 -13.01
CA ILE A 150 2.14 -16.06 -13.04
C ILE A 150 1.36 -15.80 -14.32
#